data_5fc4df62e1be746bad5cf6c92b16b05a
#
_entry.id   5fc4df62e1be746bad5cf6c92b16b05a
#
_cell.length_a   1.000
_cell.length_b   1.000
_cell.length_c   1.000
_cell.angle_alpha   90.00
_cell.angle_beta   90.00
_cell.angle_gamma   90.00
#
_symmetry.space_group_name_H-M   'P 1'
#
loop_
_entity.id
_entity.type
_entity.pdbx_description
1 polymer ?
#
loop_
_entity_poly.entity_id
_entity_poly.type
_entity_poly.pdbx_seq_one_letter_code
_entity_poly.pdbx_strand_id
1 'polypeptide(L)'
;MLKKTLFAGIAMALSLAVVGMMSATPAFSKEKTYINGIDESFPPFAYMDNEGNPAGFDVDAMNWIAKKMGFKVEHRPMDWNTIIPSLKTKRIDMVCSGMSVNEERSKEVNFSDPYYRSSPVLVVLPDTKLTKEEVFNGNMDLGIQRGTSEAQWLEKNKEANNWNYNLKYYDNQTMAIEDLINGRVKVIGTDDVSAMEAIAQGRKVKILAPYGDATSFAVAVRKEDKELLNLINEGYKLLKADPYWEEIKAKHNIQEFKPEDY
;
A
#
# COMPACT_ATOMS: atom_id res chain seq x y z
N MET A 1 -31.10 -73.65 74.18
CA MET A 1 -29.89 -74.06 73.46
C MET A 1 -29.99 -73.46 72.06
N LEU A 2 -29.36 -72.33 71.88
CA LEU A 2 -29.57 -71.48 70.71
C LEU A 2 -28.37 -71.53 69.80
N LYS A 3 -28.60 -71.85 68.52
CA LYS A 3 -27.60 -71.75 67.46
C LYS A 3 -27.69 -70.33 66.87
N LYS A 4 -26.61 -69.65 66.93
CA LYS A 4 -26.45 -68.35 66.25
C LYS A 4 -25.87 -68.60 64.87
N THR A 5 -26.63 -68.21 63.84
CA THR A 5 -26.18 -68.16 62.43
C THR A 5 -25.66 -66.77 62.10
N LEU A 6 -24.46 -66.76 61.61
CA LEU A 6 -23.72 -65.56 61.17
C LEU A 6 -24.04 -65.31 59.71
N PHE A 7 -24.57 -64.09 59.41
CA PHE A 7 -24.71 -63.66 58.03
C PHE A 7 -23.60 -62.58 57.75
N ALA A 8 -22.71 -62.95 56.86
CA ALA A 8 -21.72 -62.07 56.32
C ALA A 8 -22.32 -61.26 55.17
N GLY A 9 -22.44 -59.94 55.34
CA GLY A 9 -22.84 -59.03 54.30
C GLY A 9 -21.63 -58.61 53.51
N ILE A 10 -21.63 -58.85 52.21
CA ILE A 10 -20.66 -58.35 51.26
C ILE A 10 -21.10 -56.96 50.84
N ALA A 11 -20.37 -55.89 51.28
CA ALA A 11 -20.54 -54.58 50.79
C ALA A 11 -19.77 -54.37 49.44
N MET A 12 -20.51 -54.27 48.35
CA MET A 12 -19.97 -53.99 47.04
C MET A 12 -19.84 -52.46 46.86
N ALA A 13 -18.62 -51.95 46.97
CA ALA A 13 -18.30 -50.54 46.74
C ALA A 13 -18.30 -50.26 45.23
N LEU A 14 -19.34 -49.61 44.70
CA LEU A 14 -19.37 -49.01 43.37
C LEU A 14 -18.56 -47.69 43.42
N SER A 15 -17.33 -47.73 42.87
CA SER A 15 -16.55 -46.54 42.60
C SER A 15 -17.04 -45.92 41.23
N LEU A 16 -17.84 -44.85 41.31
CA LEU A 16 -18.15 -43.98 40.17
C LEU A 16 -16.88 -43.24 39.74
N ALA A 17 -16.25 -43.67 38.66
CA ALA A 17 -15.24 -42.88 37.96
C ALA A 17 -15.97 -41.78 37.16
N VAL A 18 -16.05 -40.60 37.71
CA VAL A 18 -16.45 -39.40 36.95
C VAL A 18 -15.28 -39.02 36.04
N VAL A 19 -15.34 -39.43 34.79
CA VAL A 19 -14.48 -38.96 33.72
C VAL A 19 -14.94 -37.53 33.40
N GLY A 20 -14.24 -36.56 34.00
CA GLY A 20 -14.41 -35.15 33.66
C GLY A 20 -13.98 -34.92 32.19
N MET A 21 -14.92 -34.89 31.26
CA MET A 21 -14.68 -34.29 29.94
C MET A 21 -14.37 -32.81 30.15
N MET A 22 -13.09 -32.48 30.21
CA MET A 22 -12.63 -31.09 30.00
C MET A 22 -13.01 -30.73 28.58
N SER A 23 -14.15 -30.06 28.42
CA SER A 23 -14.49 -29.36 27.21
C SER A 23 -13.44 -28.28 27.04
N ALA A 24 -12.43 -28.51 26.22
CA ALA A 24 -11.53 -27.49 25.76
C ALA A 24 -12.39 -26.49 24.96
N THR A 25 -12.84 -25.45 25.61
CA THR A 25 -13.36 -24.26 24.91
C THR A 25 -12.25 -23.79 23.99
N PRO A 26 -12.50 -23.69 22.66
CA PRO A 26 -11.51 -23.10 21.79
C PRO A 26 -11.25 -21.69 22.31
N ALA A 27 -10.01 -21.45 22.73
CA ALA A 27 -9.56 -20.09 23.04
C ALA A 27 -9.75 -19.31 21.74
N PHE A 28 -10.78 -18.46 21.67
CA PHE A 28 -10.91 -17.47 20.62
C PHE A 28 -9.67 -16.58 20.74
N SER A 29 -8.64 -16.91 19.97
CA SER A 29 -7.51 -15.99 19.77
C SER A 29 -8.13 -14.70 19.24
N LYS A 30 -7.95 -13.60 19.99
CA LYS A 30 -8.43 -12.30 19.57
C LYS A 30 -7.82 -12.03 18.20
N GLU A 31 -8.66 -11.86 17.19
CA GLU A 31 -8.27 -11.59 15.82
C GLU A 31 -7.32 -10.39 15.81
N LYS A 32 -6.10 -10.58 15.30
CA LYS A 32 -5.06 -9.55 15.33
C LYS A 32 -5.43 -8.44 14.38
N THR A 33 -5.36 -7.19 14.85
CA THR A 33 -5.58 -6.00 14.02
C THR A 33 -4.23 -5.43 13.62
N TYR A 34 -4.00 -5.23 12.33
CA TYR A 34 -2.84 -4.53 11.79
C TYR A 34 -3.24 -3.16 11.26
N ILE A 35 -2.36 -2.20 11.40
CA ILE A 35 -2.57 -0.82 10.97
C ILE A 35 -1.83 -0.62 9.65
N ASN A 36 -2.58 -0.32 8.58
CA ASN A 36 -2.05 0.05 7.28
C ASN A 36 -1.95 1.58 7.17
N GLY A 37 -0.75 2.13 7.07
CA GLY A 37 -0.55 3.54 6.73
C GLY A 37 -0.82 3.77 5.25
N ILE A 38 -1.59 4.80 4.93
CA ILE A 38 -1.91 5.18 3.55
C ILE A 38 -1.65 6.67 3.31
N ASP A 39 -1.22 7.02 2.10
CA ASP A 39 -1.31 8.39 1.60
C ASP A 39 -2.80 8.74 1.43
N GLU A 40 -3.24 9.86 2.00
CA GLU A 40 -4.65 10.28 1.93
C GLU A 40 -5.05 10.85 0.57
N SER A 41 -4.10 10.99 -0.37
CA SER A 41 -4.24 11.78 -1.60
C SER A 41 -3.59 11.13 -2.83
N PHE A 42 -3.58 9.79 -2.88
CA PHE A 42 -3.00 8.98 -3.96
C PHE A 42 -4.06 8.11 -4.69
N PRO A 43 -5.09 8.73 -5.33
CA PRO A 43 -6.01 7.96 -6.17
C PRO A 43 -5.29 7.44 -7.44
N PRO A 44 -5.68 6.26 -7.96
CA PRO A 44 -6.78 5.41 -7.51
C PRO A 44 -6.36 4.36 -6.46
N PHE A 45 -5.11 4.37 -5.95
CA PHE A 45 -4.58 3.32 -5.08
C PHE A 45 -5.00 3.49 -3.61
N ALA A 46 -4.78 4.67 -3.02
CA ALA A 46 -5.17 4.95 -1.64
C ALA A 46 -5.50 6.44 -1.48
N TYR A 47 -6.67 6.75 -0.96
CA TYR A 47 -7.12 8.12 -0.76
C TYR A 47 -8.27 8.17 0.25
N MET A 48 -8.66 9.37 0.66
CA MET A 48 -9.89 9.59 1.42
C MET A 48 -11.02 9.96 0.46
N ASP A 49 -12.14 9.25 0.55
CA ASP A 49 -13.34 9.58 -0.24
C ASP A 49 -14.03 10.86 0.27
N ASN A 50 -15.08 11.28 -0.41
CA ASN A 50 -15.83 12.48 -0.05
C ASN A 50 -16.56 12.39 1.30
N GLU A 51 -16.70 11.18 1.85
CA GLU A 51 -17.32 10.92 3.16
C GLU A 51 -16.26 10.84 4.28
N GLY A 52 -14.97 10.92 3.92
CA GLY A 52 -13.85 10.82 4.84
C GLY A 52 -13.46 9.39 5.20
N ASN A 53 -13.80 8.41 4.36
CA ASN A 53 -13.39 7.02 4.54
C ASN A 53 -12.18 6.68 3.66
N PRO A 54 -11.27 5.81 4.13
CA PRO A 54 -10.23 5.25 3.28
C PRO A 54 -10.82 4.47 2.10
N ALA A 55 -10.33 4.76 0.90
CA ALA A 55 -10.78 4.17 -0.35
C ALA A 55 -9.60 3.93 -1.31
N GLY A 56 -9.84 3.14 -2.36
CA GLY A 56 -8.86 2.88 -3.41
C GLY A 56 -8.57 1.39 -3.60
N PHE A 57 -7.81 1.11 -4.64
CA PHE A 57 -7.43 -0.24 -5.02
C PHE A 57 -6.70 -0.99 -3.90
N ASP A 58 -5.71 -0.35 -3.27
CA ASP A 58 -4.91 -0.94 -2.19
C ASP A 58 -5.73 -1.16 -0.92
N VAL A 59 -6.69 -0.28 -0.66
CA VAL A 59 -7.64 -0.42 0.48
C VAL A 59 -8.54 -1.63 0.27
N ASP A 60 -9.13 -1.77 -0.93
CA ASP A 60 -9.99 -2.92 -1.26
C ASP A 60 -9.20 -4.23 -1.26
N ALA A 61 -8.01 -4.24 -1.87
CA ALA A 61 -7.13 -5.40 -1.90
C ALA A 61 -6.76 -5.85 -0.48
N MET A 62 -6.33 -4.94 0.37
CA MET A 62 -5.90 -5.28 1.73
C MET A 62 -7.08 -5.68 2.62
N ASN A 63 -8.27 -5.10 2.46
CA ASN A 63 -9.48 -5.53 3.14
C ASN A 63 -9.86 -6.98 2.78
N TRP A 64 -9.78 -7.33 1.49
CA TRP A 64 -10.02 -8.70 1.04
C TRP A 64 -8.98 -9.68 1.61
N ILE A 65 -7.69 -9.31 1.54
CA ILE A 65 -6.58 -10.10 2.09
C ILE A 65 -6.77 -10.31 3.59
N ALA A 66 -7.05 -9.26 4.34
CA ALA A 66 -7.26 -9.34 5.78
C ALA A 66 -8.37 -10.32 6.13
N LYS A 67 -9.52 -10.22 5.46
CA LYS A 67 -10.66 -11.14 5.63
C LYS A 67 -10.27 -12.58 5.28
N LYS A 68 -9.54 -12.80 4.20
CA LYS A 68 -9.15 -14.13 3.71
C LYS A 68 -8.12 -14.78 4.61
N MET A 69 -7.18 -14.00 5.16
CA MET A 69 -6.08 -14.46 5.99
C MET A 69 -6.39 -14.46 7.49
N GLY A 70 -7.60 -14.05 7.92
CA GLY A 70 -8.05 -14.11 9.30
C GLY A 70 -7.45 -13.06 10.23
N PHE A 71 -7.24 -11.84 9.73
CA PHE A 71 -6.86 -10.68 10.54
C PHE A 71 -7.75 -9.48 10.22
N LYS A 72 -7.67 -8.44 11.04
CA LYS A 72 -8.31 -7.14 10.79
C LYS A 72 -7.29 -6.13 10.29
N VAL A 73 -7.71 -5.23 9.42
CA VAL A 73 -6.91 -4.09 9.00
C VAL A 73 -7.63 -2.78 9.35
N GLU A 74 -6.87 -1.83 9.88
CA GLU A 74 -7.27 -0.43 10.05
C GLU A 74 -6.43 0.42 9.09
N HIS A 75 -7.07 1.14 8.18
CA HIS A 75 -6.37 2.06 7.29
C HIS A 75 -6.23 3.42 7.97
N ARG A 76 -4.99 3.91 8.06
CA ARG A 76 -4.66 5.18 8.72
C ARG A 76 -4.05 6.15 7.74
N PRO A 77 -4.80 7.21 7.38
CA PRO A 77 -4.28 8.26 6.51
C PRO A 77 -3.16 9.04 7.22
N MET A 78 -2.13 9.40 6.47
CA MET A 78 -1.00 10.19 6.98
C MET A 78 -0.18 10.82 5.85
N ASP A 79 0.65 11.80 6.21
CA ASP A 79 1.61 12.39 5.29
C ASP A 79 2.60 11.35 4.78
N TRP A 80 2.79 11.30 3.46
CA TRP A 80 3.71 10.37 2.80
C TRP A 80 5.13 10.42 3.37
N ASN A 81 5.66 11.62 3.66
CA ASN A 81 7.01 11.79 4.22
C ASN A 81 7.22 11.10 5.57
N THR A 82 6.14 10.90 6.33
CA THR A 82 6.20 10.33 7.68
C THR A 82 5.91 8.84 7.71
N ILE A 83 5.58 8.24 6.55
CA ILE A 83 5.03 6.87 6.50
C ILE A 83 6.08 5.82 6.86
N ILE A 84 7.30 5.87 6.30
CA ILE A 84 8.37 4.94 6.66
C ILE A 84 8.85 5.17 8.12
N PRO A 85 9.11 6.40 8.59
CA PRO A 85 9.35 6.65 10.01
C PRO A 85 8.27 6.09 10.94
N SER A 86 6.98 6.21 10.56
CA SER A 86 5.86 5.68 11.34
C SER A 86 5.83 4.15 11.37
N LEU A 87 6.19 3.49 10.26
CA LEU A 87 6.35 2.05 10.18
C LEU A 87 7.47 1.57 11.10
N LYS A 88 8.64 2.20 11.06
CA LYS A 88 9.80 1.87 11.89
C LYS A 88 9.54 2.09 13.39
N THR A 89 8.77 3.11 13.75
CA THR A 89 8.40 3.41 15.15
C THR A 89 7.17 2.67 15.64
N LYS A 90 6.64 1.71 14.87
CA LYS A 90 5.49 0.84 15.21
C LYS A 90 4.17 1.61 15.41
N ARG A 91 4.04 2.79 14.81
CA ARG A 91 2.76 3.53 14.76
C ARG A 91 1.80 2.93 13.75
N ILE A 92 2.34 2.28 12.73
CA ILE A 92 1.65 1.46 11.74
C ILE A 92 2.40 0.14 11.58
N ASP A 93 1.77 -0.87 10.98
CA ASP A 93 2.34 -2.21 10.82
C ASP A 93 2.75 -2.50 9.38
N MET A 94 2.10 -1.86 8.42
CA MET A 94 2.38 -2.00 6.99
C MET A 94 2.10 -0.71 6.25
N VAL A 95 2.58 -0.63 5.00
CA VAL A 95 2.21 0.40 4.03
C VAL A 95 1.78 -0.29 2.74
N CYS A 96 0.47 -0.31 2.49
CA CYS A 96 -0.15 -0.69 1.24
C CYS A 96 -0.82 0.56 0.68
N SER A 97 -0.08 1.31 -0.15
CA SER A 97 -0.44 2.64 -0.67
C SER A 97 0.47 3.01 -1.86
N GLY A 98 0.54 2.13 -2.87
CA GLY A 98 1.35 2.36 -4.07
C GLY A 98 2.83 2.60 -3.80
N MET A 99 3.40 1.95 -2.78
CA MET A 99 4.79 2.20 -2.42
C MET A 99 5.76 1.55 -3.40
N SER A 100 6.49 2.37 -4.14
CA SER A 100 7.55 1.91 -5.05
C SER A 100 8.69 1.25 -4.29
N VAL A 101 9.12 0.09 -4.78
CA VAL A 101 10.32 -0.60 -4.32
C VAL A 101 11.56 0.12 -4.88
N ASN A 102 12.44 0.57 -4.02
CA ASN A 102 13.74 1.09 -4.40
C ASN A 102 14.83 0.67 -3.40
N GLU A 103 16.09 0.89 -3.77
CA GLU A 103 17.25 0.44 -2.98
C GLU A 103 17.29 1.11 -1.61
N GLU A 104 16.99 2.40 -1.50
CA GLU A 104 17.05 3.15 -0.24
C GLU A 104 15.99 2.65 0.74
N ARG A 105 14.74 2.54 0.29
CA ARG A 105 13.65 1.98 1.10
C ARG A 105 13.93 0.53 1.50
N SER A 106 14.52 -0.26 0.59
CA SER A 106 14.86 -1.66 0.85
C SER A 106 15.93 -1.85 1.92
N LYS A 107 16.73 -0.82 2.22
CA LYS A 107 17.67 -0.82 3.38
C LYS A 107 16.91 -0.69 4.71
N GLU A 108 15.75 -0.04 4.71
CA GLU A 108 15.00 0.30 5.92
C GLU A 108 13.82 -0.64 6.22
N VAL A 109 13.15 -1.15 5.19
CA VAL A 109 11.96 -1.98 5.29
C VAL A 109 12.08 -3.24 4.43
N ASN A 110 11.21 -4.23 4.67
CA ASN A 110 11.01 -5.35 3.75
C ASN A 110 9.79 -5.09 2.88
N PHE A 111 9.81 -5.60 1.66
CA PHE A 111 8.72 -5.51 0.71
C PHE A 111 8.11 -6.88 0.45
N SER A 112 6.80 -6.91 0.21
CA SER A 112 6.10 -8.06 -0.34
C SER A 112 6.53 -8.35 -1.79
N ASP A 113 6.04 -9.45 -2.34
CA ASP A 113 6.05 -9.63 -3.78
C ASP A 113 5.31 -8.47 -4.46
N PRO A 114 5.80 -7.97 -5.61
CA PRO A 114 5.20 -6.82 -6.28
C PRO A 114 3.81 -7.15 -6.84
N TYR A 115 2.92 -6.15 -6.80
CA TYR A 115 1.56 -6.31 -7.29
C TYR A 115 1.20 -5.41 -8.46
N TYR A 116 1.95 -4.33 -8.70
CA TYR A 116 1.76 -3.40 -9.82
C TYR A 116 3.11 -2.90 -10.33
N ARG A 117 3.18 -2.49 -11.60
CA ARG A 117 4.35 -1.86 -12.21
C ARG A 117 4.01 -0.43 -12.58
N SER A 118 4.82 0.54 -12.16
CA SER A 118 4.63 1.95 -12.40
C SER A 118 5.85 2.59 -13.03
N SER A 119 5.65 3.64 -13.81
CA SER A 119 6.70 4.39 -14.49
C SER A 119 6.65 5.87 -14.08
N PRO A 120 7.78 6.51 -13.79
CA PRO A 120 7.82 7.94 -13.55
C PRO A 120 7.58 8.70 -14.85
N VAL A 121 6.70 9.72 -14.79
CA VAL A 121 6.31 10.51 -15.96
C VAL A 121 6.37 12.01 -15.66
N LEU A 122 6.71 12.80 -16.70
CA LEU A 122 6.54 14.24 -16.70
C LEU A 122 5.14 14.57 -17.20
N VAL A 123 4.45 15.45 -16.47
CA VAL A 123 3.09 15.89 -16.79
C VAL A 123 3.08 17.41 -17.01
N VAL A 124 2.35 17.86 -18.02
CA VAL A 124 2.29 19.25 -18.50
C VAL A 124 0.87 19.61 -18.92
N LEU A 125 0.62 20.89 -19.17
CA LEU A 125 -0.65 21.34 -19.79
C LEU A 125 -0.74 20.87 -21.24
N PRO A 126 -1.95 20.60 -21.80
CA PRO A 126 -2.14 20.05 -23.13
C PRO A 126 -1.50 20.90 -24.25
N ASP A 127 -1.52 22.22 -24.11
CA ASP A 127 -1.04 23.15 -25.15
C ASP A 127 0.47 23.41 -25.09
N THR A 128 1.17 22.78 -24.15
CA THR A 128 2.62 22.96 -24.02
C THR A 128 3.37 22.39 -25.22
N LYS A 129 4.46 23.08 -25.62
CA LYS A 129 5.40 22.62 -26.65
C LYS A 129 6.74 22.19 -26.04
N LEU A 130 6.81 22.10 -24.71
CA LEU A 130 8.02 21.66 -24.02
C LEU A 130 8.41 20.26 -24.48
N THR A 131 9.71 20.05 -24.61
CA THR A 131 10.31 18.72 -24.76
C THR A 131 10.92 18.27 -23.43
N LYS A 132 11.20 16.98 -23.33
CA LYS A 132 11.87 16.41 -22.14
C LYS A 132 13.24 17.05 -21.91
N GLU A 133 14.01 17.32 -22.98
CA GLU A 133 15.29 18.01 -22.92
C GLU A 133 15.15 19.43 -22.35
N GLU A 134 14.15 20.16 -22.79
CA GLU A 134 13.89 21.53 -22.30
C GLU A 134 13.47 21.53 -20.84
N VAL A 135 12.73 20.49 -20.38
CA VAL A 135 12.40 20.33 -18.94
C VAL A 135 13.67 20.18 -18.12
N PHE A 136 14.58 19.30 -18.55
CA PHE A 136 15.77 19.01 -17.76
C PHE A 136 16.87 20.06 -17.84
N ASN A 137 16.92 20.87 -18.92
CA ASN A 137 17.98 21.86 -19.13
C ASN A 137 17.50 23.30 -19.15
N GLY A 138 16.21 23.57 -19.04
CA GLY A 138 15.60 24.87 -19.28
C GLY A 138 15.51 25.79 -18.06
N ASN A 139 16.18 25.50 -16.96
CA ASN A 139 16.12 26.30 -15.72
C ASN A 139 14.68 26.62 -15.27
N MET A 140 13.82 25.62 -15.24
CA MET A 140 12.42 25.79 -14.83
C MET A 140 12.11 25.11 -13.51
N ASP A 141 11.02 25.51 -12.88
CA ASP A 141 10.48 24.84 -11.71
C ASP A 141 9.75 23.56 -12.13
N LEU A 142 10.20 22.42 -11.59
CA LEU A 142 9.61 21.11 -11.74
C LEU A 142 8.94 20.73 -10.40
N GLY A 143 7.61 20.65 -10.40
CA GLY A 143 6.84 20.28 -9.22
C GLY A 143 6.93 18.77 -8.96
N ILE A 144 7.05 18.39 -7.69
CA ILE A 144 7.18 16.99 -7.28
C ILE A 144 6.66 16.78 -5.85
N GLN A 145 6.02 15.66 -5.57
CA GLN A 145 5.68 15.30 -4.19
C GLN A 145 6.93 14.90 -3.42
N ARG A 146 7.09 15.47 -2.23
CA ARG A 146 8.22 15.18 -1.32
C ARG A 146 8.24 13.73 -0.88
N GLY A 147 9.45 13.14 -0.79
CA GLY A 147 9.64 11.79 -0.25
C GLY A 147 9.23 10.65 -1.17
N THR A 148 8.88 10.94 -2.43
CA THR A 148 8.59 9.93 -3.45
C THR A 148 9.87 9.38 -4.08
N SER A 149 9.78 8.21 -4.71
CA SER A 149 10.88 7.63 -5.50
C SER A 149 11.21 8.50 -6.72
N GLU A 150 10.22 9.16 -7.27
CA GLU A 150 10.32 10.09 -8.39
C GLU A 150 11.15 11.32 -7.99
N ALA A 151 10.92 11.87 -6.78
CA ALA A 151 11.72 12.98 -6.25
C ALA A 151 13.19 12.55 -6.05
N GLN A 152 13.42 11.41 -5.41
CA GLN A 152 14.77 10.86 -5.19
C GLN A 152 15.51 10.63 -6.51
N TRP A 153 14.81 10.09 -7.53
CA TRP A 153 15.39 9.90 -8.85
C TRP A 153 15.78 11.23 -9.48
N LEU A 154 14.91 12.24 -9.45
CA LEU A 154 15.20 13.57 -9.99
C LEU A 154 16.37 14.22 -9.26
N GLU A 155 16.42 14.20 -7.93
CA GLU A 155 17.52 14.75 -7.13
C GLU A 155 18.87 14.13 -7.54
N LYS A 156 18.93 12.80 -7.52
CA LYS A 156 20.15 12.04 -7.85
C LYS A 156 20.62 12.29 -9.30
N ASN A 157 19.69 12.25 -10.25
CA ASN A 157 20.04 12.35 -11.66
C ASN A 157 20.30 13.80 -12.11
N LYS A 158 19.75 14.81 -11.43
CA LYS A 158 20.08 16.22 -11.68
C LYS A 158 21.58 16.46 -11.56
N GLU A 159 22.19 16.01 -10.47
CA GLU A 159 23.64 16.16 -10.23
C GLU A 159 24.45 15.31 -11.22
N ALA A 160 24.08 14.05 -11.39
CA ALA A 160 24.78 13.10 -12.23
C ALA A 160 24.86 13.52 -13.71
N ASN A 161 23.81 14.19 -14.22
CA ASN A 161 23.72 14.63 -15.62
C ASN A 161 23.97 16.13 -15.80
N ASN A 162 24.27 16.86 -14.74
CA ASN A 162 24.44 18.31 -14.75
C ASN A 162 23.21 19.03 -15.34
N TRP A 163 22.00 18.54 -15.01
CA TRP A 163 20.74 19.14 -15.46
C TRP A 163 20.40 20.40 -14.71
N ASN A 164 19.65 21.30 -15.37
CA ASN A 164 19.34 22.63 -14.85
C ASN A 164 17.82 22.82 -14.71
N TYR A 165 17.25 22.35 -13.62
CA TYR A 165 15.87 22.62 -13.18
C TYR A 165 15.84 22.81 -11.66
N ASN A 166 14.76 23.42 -11.14
CA ASN A 166 14.54 23.60 -9.71
C ASN A 166 13.40 22.69 -9.25
N LEU A 167 13.62 21.87 -8.22
CA LEU A 167 12.55 21.08 -7.64
C LEU A 167 11.70 21.94 -6.72
N LYS A 168 10.40 22.01 -7.02
CA LYS A 168 9.38 22.60 -6.16
C LYS A 168 8.59 21.48 -5.48
N TYR A 169 8.81 21.35 -4.18
CA TYR A 169 8.22 20.24 -3.41
C TYR A 169 6.81 20.56 -2.92
N TYR A 170 5.94 19.57 -3.03
CA TYR A 170 4.57 19.56 -2.55
C TYR A 170 4.38 18.45 -1.51
N ASP A 171 3.42 18.63 -0.61
CA ASP A 171 3.12 17.65 0.42
C ASP A 171 2.33 16.45 -0.15
N ASN A 172 1.55 16.67 -1.21
CA ASN A 172 0.85 15.62 -1.93
C ASN A 172 0.79 15.92 -3.44
N GLN A 173 0.48 14.88 -4.22
CA GLN A 173 0.45 14.95 -5.69
C GLN A 173 -0.68 15.84 -6.21
N THR A 174 -1.83 15.87 -5.54
CA THR A 174 -2.97 16.71 -5.95
C THR A 174 -2.61 18.20 -5.96
N MET A 175 -1.86 18.67 -4.95
CA MET A 175 -1.39 20.06 -4.91
C MET A 175 -0.44 20.40 -6.06
N ALA A 176 0.43 19.48 -6.46
CA ALA A 176 1.32 19.66 -7.61
C ALA A 176 0.51 19.78 -8.91
N ILE A 177 -0.50 18.92 -9.13
CA ILE A 177 -1.40 18.96 -10.28
C ILE A 177 -2.18 20.29 -10.32
N GLU A 178 -2.70 20.75 -9.17
CA GLU A 178 -3.39 22.04 -9.11
C GLU A 178 -2.48 23.22 -9.48
N ASP A 179 -1.25 23.22 -9.00
CA ASP A 179 -0.30 24.27 -9.33
C ASP A 179 0.12 24.24 -10.82
N LEU A 180 0.19 23.05 -11.42
CA LEU A 180 0.38 22.90 -12.86
C LEU A 180 -0.81 23.49 -13.64
N ILE A 181 -2.05 23.14 -13.28
CA ILE A 181 -3.27 23.63 -13.95
C ILE A 181 -3.39 25.15 -13.82
N ASN A 182 -3.02 25.70 -12.67
CA ASN A 182 -3.04 27.12 -12.40
C ASN A 182 -1.81 27.87 -12.99
N GLY A 183 -0.90 27.19 -13.68
CA GLY A 183 0.28 27.78 -14.31
C GLY A 183 1.37 28.27 -13.37
N ARG A 184 1.34 27.85 -12.09
CA ARG A 184 2.38 28.19 -11.09
C ARG A 184 3.65 27.37 -11.27
N VAL A 185 3.55 26.22 -11.89
CA VAL A 185 4.64 25.41 -12.44
C VAL A 185 4.28 25.03 -13.88
N LYS A 186 5.28 24.76 -14.72
CA LYS A 186 5.07 24.39 -16.11
C LYS A 186 5.08 22.89 -16.34
N VAL A 187 5.64 22.15 -15.41
CA VAL A 187 5.82 20.69 -15.45
C VAL A 187 5.81 20.14 -14.02
N ILE A 188 5.28 18.94 -13.88
CA ILE A 188 5.42 18.15 -12.65
C ILE A 188 5.98 16.77 -12.97
N GLY A 189 6.74 16.19 -12.05
CA GLY A 189 7.10 14.78 -12.04
C GLY A 189 6.11 14.00 -11.17
N THR A 190 5.68 12.84 -11.64
CA THR A 190 4.79 11.95 -10.90
C THR A 190 4.94 10.52 -11.41
N ASP A 191 4.18 9.60 -10.89
CA ASP A 191 3.96 8.28 -11.48
C ASP A 191 2.87 8.32 -12.58
N ASP A 192 2.88 7.30 -13.43
CA ASP A 192 1.93 7.13 -14.53
C ASP A 192 0.49 7.02 -14.03
N VAL A 193 0.28 6.37 -12.89
CA VAL A 193 -1.05 6.12 -12.31
C VAL A 193 -1.75 7.42 -11.94
N SER A 194 -1.04 8.30 -11.21
CA SER A 194 -1.55 9.63 -10.83
C SER A 194 -1.84 10.50 -12.06
N ALA A 195 -0.97 10.42 -13.08
CA ALA A 195 -1.15 11.15 -14.32
C ALA A 195 -2.38 10.65 -15.08
N MET A 196 -2.53 9.34 -15.25
CA MET A 196 -3.66 8.71 -15.93
C MET A 196 -4.97 8.95 -15.20
N GLU A 197 -4.97 8.88 -13.88
CA GLU A 197 -6.15 9.19 -13.06
C GLU A 197 -6.59 10.64 -13.22
N ALA A 198 -5.66 11.59 -13.17
CA ALA A 198 -5.96 13.01 -13.41
C ALA A 198 -6.57 13.24 -14.80
N ILE A 199 -6.04 12.58 -15.84
CA ILE A 199 -6.59 12.63 -17.20
C ILE A 199 -7.99 12.01 -17.24
N ALA A 200 -8.19 10.85 -16.63
CA ALA A 200 -9.49 10.16 -16.58
C ALA A 200 -10.57 11.00 -15.88
N GLN A 201 -10.19 11.77 -14.86
CA GLN A 201 -11.05 12.74 -14.18
C GLN A 201 -11.30 14.03 -15.00
N GLY A 202 -10.81 14.12 -16.22
CA GLY A 202 -10.99 15.28 -17.10
C GLY A 202 -10.14 16.50 -16.73
N ARG A 203 -9.09 16.30 -15.92
CA ARG A 203 -8.13 17.39 -15.60
C ARG A 203 -7.38 17.79 -16.88
N LYS A 204 -7.15 19.08 -17.06
CA LYS A 204 -6.48 19.62 -18.25
C LYS A 204 -4.96 19.43 -18.18
N VAL A 205 -4.53 18.17 -18.18
CA VAL A 205 -3.13 17.77 -18.18
C VAL A 205 -2.88 16.68 -19.21
N LYS A 206 -1.61 16.51 -19.62
CA LYS A 206 -1.16 15.36 -20.45
C LYS A 206 0.19 14.87 -19.96
N ILE A 207 0.46 13.60 -20.18
CA ILE A 207 1.80 13.02 -20.05
C ILE A 207 2.65 13.59 -21.19
N LEU A 208 3.82 14.14 -20.84
CA LEU A 208 4.81 14.63 -21.80
C LEU A 208 5.74 13.49 -22.25
N ALA A 209 6.29 12.78 -21.30
CA ALA A 209 7.20 11.67 -21.53
C ALA A 209 7.46 10.90 -20.23
N PRO A 210 7.79 9.60 -20.29
CA PRO A 210 8.38 8.89 -19.17
C PRO A 210 9.81 9.37 -18.92
N TYR A 211 10.25 9.24 -17.64
CA TYR A 211 11.63 9.49 -17.24
C TYR A 211 12.05 8.43 -16.20
N GLY A 212 13.34 8.08 -16.20
CA GLY A 212 13.81 7.03 -15.29
C GLY A 212 13.27 5.62 -15.60
N ASP A 213 13.64 4.69 -14.75
CA ASP A 213 13.24 3.29 -14.90
C ASP A 213 11.87 3.04 -14.23
N ALA A 214 11.10 2.12 -14.82
CA ALA A 214 9.88 1.66 -14.19
C ALA A 214 10.19 0.94 -12.87
N THR A 215 9.35 1.18 -11.87
CA THR A 215 9.42 0.55 -10.56
C THR A 215 8.25 -0.39 -10.34
N SER A 216 8.24 -1.08 -9.19
CA SER A 216 7.10 -1.92 -8.81
C SER A 216 6.53 -1.44 -7.48
N PHE A 217 5.20 -1.46 -7.36
CA PHE A 217 4.54 -1.26 -6.07
C PHE A 217 4.49 -2.58 -5.29
N ALA A 218 4.82 -2.49 -4.01
CA ALA A 218 4.74 -3.60 -3.08
C ALA A 218 4.35 -3.09 -1.69
N VAL A 219 3.87 -3.99 -0.84
CA VAL A 219 3.53 -3.64 0.55
C VAL A 219 4.81 -3.64 1.39
N ALA A 220 5.05 -2.54 2.09
CA ALA A 220 6.18 -2.44 3.00
C ALA A 220 5.81 -2.87 4.42
N VAL A 221 6.70 -3.63 5.06
CA VAL A 221 6.63 -4.02 6.47
C VAL A 221 7.98 -3.82 7.15
N ARG A 222 8.04 -3.79 8.48
CA ARG A 222 9.31 -3.73 9.20
C ARG A 222 10.20 -4.94 8.88
N LYS A 223 11.50 -4.77 9.03
CA LYS A 223 12.50 -5.83 8.75
C LYS A 223 12.27 -7.10 9.56
N GLU A 224 11.81 -6.96 10.80
CA GLU A 224 11.55 -8.05 11.72
C GLU A 224 10.19 -8.74 11.50
N ASP A 225 9.22 -8.11 10.84
CA ASP A 225 7.82 -8.60 10.72
C ASP A 225 7.64 -9.63 9.60
N LYS A 226 8.43 -10.70 9.63
CA LYS A 226 8.41 -11.76 8.61
C LYS A 226 7.07 -12.51 8.56
N GLU A 227 6.40 -12.67 9.70
CA GLU A 227 5.09 -13.31 9.77
C GLU A 227 4.05 -12.52 8.97
N LEU A 228 3.96 -11.21 9.20
CA LEU A 228 3.06 -10.33 8.46
C LEU A 228 3.40 -10.31 6.97
N LEU A 229 4.69 -10.25 6.61
CA LEU A 229 5.13 -10.30 5.22
C LEU A 229 4.65 -11.56 4.51
N ASN A 230 4.78 -12.72 5.16
CA ASN A 230 4.31 -14.00 4.61
C ASN A 230 2.79 -14.03 4.45
N LEU A 231 2.03 -13.51 5.43
CA LEU A 231 0.58 -13.38 5.33
C LEU A 231 0.16 -12.51 4.14
N ILE A 232 0.84 -11.38 3.94
CA ILE A 232 0.58 -10.47 2.82
C ILE A 232 0.88 -11.15 1.47
N ASN A 233 2.03 -11.82 1.34
CA ASN A 233 2.41 -12.49 0.10
C ASN A 233 1.43 -13.62 -0.26
N GLU A 234 1.08 -14.46 0.70
CA GLU A 234 0.09 -15.52 0.46
C GLU A 234 -1.29 -14.93 0.15
N GLY A 235 -1.67 -13.84 0.85
CA GLY A 235 -2.91 -13.11 0.60
C GLY A 235 -2.98 -12.55 -0.82
N TYR A 236 -1.93 -11.91 -1.32
CA TYR A 236 -1.87 -11.42 -2.71
C TYR A 236 -1.89 -12.55 -3.73
N LYS A 237 -1.21 -13.66 -3.45
CA LYS A 237 -1.26 -14.84 -4.32
C LYS A 237 -2.68 -15.38 -4.46
N LEU A 238 -3.42 -15.47 -3.35
CA LEU A 238 -4.82 -15.87 -3.35
C LEU A 238 -5.72 -14.85 -4.04
N LEU A 239 -5.51 -13.56 -3.78
CA LEU A 239 -6.29 -12.48 -4.39
C LEU A 239 -6.10 -12.44 -5.92
N LYS A 240 -4.88 -12.56 -6.42
CA LYS A 240 -4.58 -12.59 -7.86
C LYS A 240 -5.19 -13.80 -8.58
N ALA A 241 -5.49 -14.89 -7.85
CA ALA A 241 -6.17 -16.08 -8.38
C ALA A 241 -7.71 -16.00 -8.24
N ASP A 242 -8.24 -15.03 -7.51
CA ASP A 242 -9.68 -14.83 -7.29
C ASP A 242 -10.26 -13.84 -8.31
N PRO A 243 -11.46 -14.06 -8.84
CA PRO A 243 -12.13 -13.11 -9.77
C PRO A 243 -12.21 -11.67 -9.24
N TYR A 244 -12.22 -11.49 -7.93
CA TYR A 244 -12.24 -10.18 -7.28
C TYR A 244 -11.04 -9.29 -7.64
N TRP A 245 -9.89 -9.89 -8.01
CA TRP A 245 -8.74 -9.14 -8.50
C TRP A 245 -9.07 -8.28 -9.74
N GLU A 246 -9.71 -8.91 -10.73
CA GLU A 246 -10.11 -8.18 -11.95
C GLU A 246 -11.28 -7.23 -11.68
N GLU A 247 -12.18 -7.56 -10.74
CA GLU A 247 -13.26 -6.68 -10.31
C GLU A 247 -12.72 -5.38 -9.72
N ILE A 248 -11.77 -5.44 -8.77
CA ILE A 248 -11.20 -4.22 -8.16
C ILE A 248 -10.32 -3.43 -9.13
N LYS A 249 -9.62 -4.09 -10.05
CA LYS A 249 -8.89 -3.41 -11.13
C LYS A 249 -9.86 -2.61 -12.01
N ALA A 250 -10.97 -3.21 -12.42
CA ALA A 250 -11.98 -2.53 -13.21
C ALA A 250 -12.66 -1.40 -12.42
N LYS A 251 -13.02 -1.64 -11.14
CA LYS A 251 -13.62 -0.64 -10.25
C LYS A 251 -12.78 0.62 -10.14
N HIS A 252 -11.47 0.48 -10.02
CA HIS A 252 -10.52 1.57 -9.83
C HIS A 252 -9.82 1.99 -11.11
N ASN A 253 -10.29 1.52 -12.27
CA ASN A 253 -9.71 1.84 -13.58
C ASN A 253 -8.17 1.62 -13.63
N ILE A 254 -7.69 0.54 -13.00
CA ILE A 254 -6.27 0.20 -13.00
C ILE A 254 -5.88 -0.32 -14.39
N GLN A 255 -5.07 0.46 -15.08
CA GLN A 255 -4.60 0.17 -16.43
C GLN A 255 -3.08 0.01 -16.46
N GLU A 256 -2.59 -0.78 -17.38
CA GLU A 256 -1.16 -0.89 -17.62
C GLU A 256 -0.69 0.31 -18.46
N PHE A 257 0.32 1.01 -17.95
CA PHE A 257 0.96 2.10 -18.66
C PHE A 257 1.91 1.54 -19.73
N LYS A 258 1.83 2.11 -20.93
CA LYS A 258 2.67 1.76 -22.07
C LYS A 258 3.57 2.94 -22.42
N PRO A 259 4.84 2.92 -21.98
CA PRO A 259 5.78 4.03 -22.20
C PRO A 259 5.98 4.39 -23.68
N GLU A 260 5.77 3.43 -24.58
CA GLU A 260 5.88 3.58 -26.03
C GLU A 260 4.79 4.45 -26.67
N ASP A 261 3.72 4.76 -25.92
CA ASP A 261 2.62 5.61 -26.41
C ASP A 261 2.92 7.11 -26.22
N TYR A 262 4.11 7.47 -25.61
CA TYR A 262 4.46 8.85 -25.22
C TYR A 262 5.84 9.32 -25.69
#